data_bbe1fdae93b8b3eae5883cde4c14f66c
#
_entry.id   bbe1fdae93b8b3eae5883cde4c14f66c
#
_cell.length_a   1.000
_cell.length_b   1.000
_cell.length_c   1.000
_cell.angle_alpha   90.00
_cell.angle_beta   90.00
_cell.angle_gamma   90.00
#
_symmetry.space_group_name_H-M   'P 1'
#
loop_
_entity.id
_entity.type
_entity.pdbx_description
1 polymer ?
#
loop_
_entity_poly.entity_id
_entity_poly.type
_entity_poly.pdbx_seq_one_letter_code
_entity_poly.pdbx_strand_id
1 'polypeptide(L)'
;MIRRNPDSRRLIVSAWNPADVDKMALPPCHCLFQFYVAGGKLSCQLYQRSGDAFLGVPFNIASYALLTMMVAQVTNLKPGDFVHSFGDAHLYSNHLEQARLQLTRPTRPLPTMKINPEVKDLSLIHI
;
A
#
# COMPACT_ATOMS: atom_id res chain seq x y z
N MET A 1 -17.00 2.33 -7.12
CA MET A 1 -17.26 0.89 -7.34
C MET A 1 -17.50 0.17 -6.00
N ILE A 2 -16.64 0.27 -4.99
CA ILE A 2 -16.77 -0.41 -3.67
C ILE A 2 -18.15 -0.20 -3.03
N ARG A 3 -18.66 1.06 -2.99
CA ARG A 3 -19.97 1.38 -2.40
C ARG A 3 -21.17 0.71 -3.11
N ARG A 4 -21.06 0.47 -4.44
CA ARG A 4 -22.18 -0.05 -5.25
C ARG A 4 -22.15 -1.58 -5.37
N ASN A 5 -20.97 -2.16 -5.36
CA ASN A 5 -20.76 -3.59 -5.51
C ASN A 5 -19.49 -4.01 -4.74
N PRO A 6 -19.59 -4.17 -3.41
CA PRO A 6 -18.43 -4.53 -2.57
C PRO A 6 -17.90 -5.94 -2.91
N ASP A 7 -18.75 -6.85 -3.39
CA ASP A 7 -18.36 -8.22 -3.74
C ASP A 7 -17.65 -8.33 -5.10
N SER A 8 -17.42 -7.19 -5.77
CA SER A 8 -16.76 -7.17 -7.07
C SER A 8 -15.33 -7.68 -6.98
N ARG A 9 -14.98 -8.63 -7.84
CA ARG A 9 -13.60 -9.10 -8.04
C ARG A 9 -12.79 -8.23 -8.99
N ARG A 10 -13.33 -7.06 -9.39
CA ARG A 10 -12.73 -6.10 -10.32
C ARG A 10 -12.28 -4.81 -9.62
N LEU A 11 -12.08 -4.85 -8.31
CA LEU A 11 -11.60 -3.71 -7.53
C LEU A 11 -10.07 -3.60 -7.66
N ILE A 12 -9.60 -3.51 -8.89
CA ILE A 12 -8.18 -3.52 -9.25
C ILE A 12 -7.79 -2.14 -9.76
N VAL A 13 -6.63 -1.67 -9.33
CA VAL A 13 -5.94 -0.50 -9.88
C VAL A 13 -4.60 -0.98 -10.42
N SER A 14 -4.36 -0.77 -11.72
CA SER A 14 -3.11 -1.09 -12.39
C SER A 14 -2.39 0.19 -12.77
N ALA A 15 -1.12 0.28 -12.38
CA ALA A 15 -0.21 1.34 -12.82
C ALA A 15 0.66 0.89 -14.00
N TRP A 16 0.64 -0.40 -14.32
CA TRP A 16 1.43 -0.97 -15.41
C TRP A 16 0.69 -0.83 -16.74
N ASN A 17 1.13 0.13 -17.56
CA ASN A 17 0.64 0.28 -18.93
C ASN A 17 1.74 -0.14 -19.92
N PRO A 18 1.64 -1.32 -20.58
CA PRO A 18 2.68 -1.80 -21.48
C PRO A 18 3.01 -0.83 -22.63
N ALA A 19 2.02 -0.05 -23.10
CA ALA A 19 2.21 0.90 -24.20
C ALA A 19 3.07 2.12 -23.83
N ASP A 20 3.26 2.37 -22.53
CA ASP A 20 3.95 3.56 -22.02
C ASP A 20 5.20 3.23 -21.21
N VAL A 21 5.46 1.96 -20.90
CA VAL A 21 6.60 1.54 -20.06
C VAL A 21 7.93 2.08 -20.58
N ASP A 22 8.17 1.98 -21.89
CA ASP A 22 9.42 2.42 -22.53
C ASP A 22 9.57 3.95 -22.58
N LYS A 23 8.50 4.69 -22.30
CA LYS A 23 8.48 6.16 -22.28
C LYS A 23 8.69 6.72 -20.87
N MET A 24 8.69 5.88 -19.85
CA MET A 24 8.80 6.28 -18.45
C MET A 24 10.27 6.38 -18.05
N ALA A 25 10.63 7.42 -17.30
CA ALA A 25 11.95 7.52 -16.68
C ALA A 25 12.23 6.37 -15.72
N LEU A 26 11.20 5.89 -15.02
CA LEU A 26 11.22 4.70 -14.18
C LEU A 26 9.84 4.02 -14.24
N PRO A 27 9.74 2.78 -14.74
CA PRO A 27 8.49 2.02 -14.70
C PRO A 27 7.99 1.79 -13.27
N PRO A 28 6.67 1.76 -13.05
CA PRO A 28 6.09 1.62 -11.71
C PRO A 28 6.61 0.37 -10.98
N CYS A 29 7.10 0.54 -9.75
CA CYS A 29 7.44 -0.58 -8.86
C CYS A 29 6.16 -1.20 -8.28
N HIS A 30 5.18 -0.37 -7.93
CA HIS A 30 3.84 -0.79 -7.49
C HIS A 30 2.99 -1.08 -8.73
N CYS A 31 3.06 -2.31 -9.27
CA CYS A 31 2.45 -2.63 -10.56
C CYS A 31 0.93 -2.61 -10.51
N LEU A 32 0.35 -3.19 -9.48
CA LEU A 32 -1.09 -3.22 -9.28
C LEU A 32 -1.43 -3.45 -7.80
N PHE A 33 -2.61 -3.00 -7.41
CA PHE A 33 -3.21 -3.40 -6.15
C PHE A 33 -4.70 -3.70 -6.33
N GLN A 34 -5.23 -4.54 -5.45
CA GLN A 34 -6.62 -4.97 -5.46
C GLN A 34 -7.22 -4.79 -4.07
N PHE A 35 -8.44 -4.25 -4.02
CA PHE A 35 -9.25 -4.26 -2.82
C PHE A 35 -10.14 -5.48 -2.75
N TYR A 36 -10.38 -5.95 -1.52
CA TYR A 36 -11.29 -7.04 -1.21
C TYR A 36 -12.13 -6.68 0.01
N VAL A 37 -13.44 -6.91 -0.08
CA VAL A 37 -14.39 -6.62 1.00
C VAL A 37 -14.96 -7.92 1.52
N ALA A 38 -14.84 -8.15 2.82
CA ALA A 38 -15.46 -9.28 3.51
C ALA A 38 -15.76 -8.92 4.97
N GLY A 39 -16.92 -9.35 5.47
CA GLY A 39 -17.31 -9.14 6.87
C GLY A 39 -17.29 -7.67 7.30
N GLY A 40 -17.62 -6.74 6.39
CA GLY A 40 -17.59 -5.30 6.65
C GLY A 40 -16.19 -4.68 6.75
N LYS A 41 -15.14 -5.41 6.32
CA LYS A 41 -13.74 -4.95 6.29
C LYS A 41 -13.25 -4.82 4.86
N LEU A 42 -12.40 -3.80 4.63
CA LEU A 42 -11.69 -3.57 3.38
C LEU A 42 -10.24 -3.99 3.53
N SER A 43 -9.83 -4.99 2.78
CA SER A 43 -8.44 -5.44 2.66
C SER A 43 -7.83 -4.97 1.35
N CYS A 44 -6.50 -4.85 1.30
CA CYS A 44 -5.76 -4.45 0.11
C CYS A 44 -4.60 -5.41 -0.12
N GLN A 45 -4.45 -5.89 -1.35
CA GLN A 45 -3.27 -6.63 -1.78
C GLN A 45 -2.50 -5.81 -2.80
N LEU A 46 -1.21 -5.60 -2.55
CA LEU A 46 -0.26 -4.94 -3.46
C LEU A 46 0.66 -5.98 -4.08
N TYR A 47 0.83 -5.93 -5.39
CA TYR A 47 1.98 -6.55 -6.07
C TYR A 47 3.01 -5.49 -6.43
N GLN A 48 4.20 -5.60 -5.83
CA GLN A 48 5.35 -4.75 -6.08
C GLN A 48 6.44 -5.56 -6.78
N ARG A 49 6.76 -5.20 -8.03
CA ARG A 49 7.74 -5.95 -8.84
C ARG A 49 9.18 -5.85 -8.32
N SER A 50 9.49 -4.74 -7.63
CA SER A 50 10.83 -4.45 -7.13
C SER A 50 10.72 -3.67 -5.83
N GLY A 51 11.33 -4.15 -4.76
CA GLY A 51 11.27 -3.57 -3.41
C GLY A 51 12.63 -3.48 -2.74
N ASP A 52 13.06 -2.25 -2.40
CA ASP A 52 14.18 -2.00 -1.48
C ASP A 52 13.72 -2.34 -0.06
N ALA A 53 14.19 -3.44 0.48
CA ALA A 53 13.73 -3.96 1.77
C ALA A 53 14.10 -3.07 2.95
N PHE A 54 15.15 -2.24 2.83
CA PHE A 54 15.63 -1.42 3.94
C PHE A 54 14.94 -0.05 4.01
N LEU A 55 14.95 0.71 2.91
CA LEU A 55 14.38 2.06 2.88
C LEU A 55 12.99 2.10 2.27
N GLY A 56 12.78 1.44 1.13
CA GLY A 56 11.54 1.57 0.36
C GLY A 56 10.35 0.87 0.99
N VAL A 57 10.51 -0.40 1.34
CA VAL A 57 9.40 -1.26 1.81
C VAL A 57 8.68 -0.71 3.04
N PRO A 58 9.35 -0.20 4.10
CA PRO A 58 8.65 0.39 5.24
C PRO A 58 7.72 1.55 4.87
N PHE A 59 8.14 2.43 3.96
CA PHE A 59 7.31 3.53 3.46
C PHE A 59 6.19 3.03 2.56
N ASN A 60 6.45 2.00 1.75
CA ASN A 60 5.42 1.41 0.90
C ASN A 60 4.29 0.79 1.75
N ILE A 61 4.65 0.07 2.81
CA ILE A 61 3.68 -0.49 3.78
C ILE A 61 2.85 0.64 4.40
N ALA A 62 3.51 1.68 4.92
CA ALA A 62 2.82 2.81 5.55
C ALA A 62 1.85 3.51 4.57
N SER A 63 2.26 3.71 3.32
CA SER A 63 1.44 4.36 2.29
C SER A 63 0.19 3.56 1.94
N TYR A 64 0.32 2.25 1.74
CA TYR A 64 -0.83 1.40 1.39
C TYR A 64 -1.73 1.08 2.59
N ALA A 65 -1.16 1.01 3.79
CA ALA A 65 -1.96 0.93 5.02
C ALA A 65 -2.82 2.20 5.18
N LEU A 66 -2.23 3.38 4.99
CA LEU A 66 -2.97 4.65 5.01
C LEU A 66 -4.03 4.69 3.90
N LEU A 67 -3.70 4.32 2.67
CA LEU A 67 -4.66 4.26 1.56
C LEU A 67 -5.84 3.35 1.90
N THR A 68 -5.57 2.17 2.45
CA THR A 68 -6.61 1.22 2.87
C THR A 68 -7.53 1.81 3.94
N MET A 69 -6.96 2.49 4.94
CA MET A 69 -7.73 3.17 5.98
C MET A 69 -8.59 4.31 5.42
N MET A 70 -8.04 5.14 4.53
CA MET A 70 -8.76 6.24 3.90
C MET A 70 -9.95 5.74 3.07
N VAL A 71 -9.71 4.73 2.22
CA VAL A 71 -10.76 4.15 1.38
C VAL A 71 -11.81 3.44 2.24
N ALA A 72 -11.43 2.71 3.28
CA ALA A 72 -12.35 2.08 4.21
C ALA A 72 -13.27 3.13 4.88
N GLN A 73 -12.70 4.22 5.38
CA GLN A 73 -13.47 5.31 6.01
C GLN A 73 -14.52 5.89 5.06
N VAL A 74 -14.12 6.31 3.85
CA VAL A 74 -15.06 6.95 2.92
C VAL A 74 -16.05 5.97 2.29
N THR A 75 -15.85 4.67 2.41
CA THR A 75 -16.79 3.63 1.96
C THR A 75 -17.61 3.01 3.10
N ASN A 76 -17.47 3.54 4.31
CA ASN A 76 -18.13 3.05 5.54
C ASN A 76 -17.80 1.58 5.86
N LEU A 77 -16.54 1.21 5.65
CA LEU A 77 -15.98 -0.10 5.98
C LEU A 77 -14.92 0.06 7.09
N LYS A 78 -14.62 -1.05 7.77
CA LYS A 78 -13.47 -1.10 8.68
C LYS A 78 -12.21 -1.47 7.90
N PRO A 79 -11.03 -0.98 8.27
CA PRO A 79 -9.79 -1.50 7.72
C PRO A 79 -9.65 -3.01 7.97
N GLY A 80 -9.26 -3.75 6.94
CA GLY A 80 -8.90 -5.16 6.98
C GLY A 80 -7.39 -5.36 6.90
N ASP A 81 -6.96 -6.40 6.21
CA ASP A 81 -5.56 -6.76 6.07
C ASP A 81 -4.91 -6.02 4.89
N PHE A 82 -3.63 -5.69 5.05
CA PHE A 82 -2.76 -5.31 3.94
C PHE A 82 -1.83 -6.47 3.62
N VAL A 83 -1.94 -7.01 2.41
CA VAL A 83 -1.10 -8.09 1.90
C VAL A 83 -0.12 -7.52 0.89
N HIS A 84 1.18 -7.72 1.11
CA HIS A 84 2.24 -7.18 0.27
C HIS A 84 3.01 -8.33 -0.40
N SER A 85 2.88 -8.45 -1.72
CA SER A 85 3.59 -9.45 -2.51
C SER A 85 4.70 -8.79 -3.32
N PHE A 86 5.89 -9.40 -3.30
CA PHE A 86 7.08 -8.91 -4.01
C PHE A 86 7.44 -9.83 -5.18
N GLY A 87 7.84 -9.24 -6.30
CA GLY A 87 8.54 -9.95 -7.35
C GLY A 87 10.02 -10.13 -6.98
N ASP A 88 10.71 -9.02 -6.79
CA ASP A 88 12.10 -8.95 -6.31
C ASP A 88 12.15 -8.11 -5.04
N ALA A 89 12.56 -8.70 -3.93
CA ALA A 89 12.86 -7.99 -2.69
C ALA A 89 14.37 -8.05 -2.45
N HIS A 90 15.01 -6.89 -2.39
CA HIS A 90 16.47 -6.80 -2.31
C HIS A 90 16.93 -5.84 -1.23
N LEU A 91 18.17 -6.02 -0.83
CA LEU A 91 18.91 -5.12 0.06
C LEU A 91 20.12 -4.59 -0.70
N TYR A 92 20.24 -3.28 -0.83
CA TYR A 92 21.40 -2.67 -1.47
C TYR A 92 22.68 -2.92 -0.65
N SER A 93 23.80 -3.14 -1.37
CA SER A 93 25.09 -3.48 -0.75
C SER A 93 25.59 -2.39 0.22
N ASN A 94 25.29 -1.13 -0.06
CA ASN A 94 25.64 0.00 0.81
C ASN A 94 24.72 0.15 2.05
N HIS A 95 23.70 -0.71 2.22
CA HIS A 95 22.80 -0.71 3.38
C HIS A 95 23.04 -1.86 4.35
N LEU A 96 24.00 -2.75 4.07
CA LEU A 96 24.23 -3.96 4.88
C LEU A 96 24.60 -3.65 6.33
N GLU A 97 25.46 -2.67 6.57
CA GLU A 97 25.87 -2.26 7.91
C GLU A 97 24.71 -1.64 8.70
N GLN A 98 23.94 -0.77 8.04
CA GLN A 98 22.79 -0.11 8.63
C GLN A 98 21.69 -1.13 8.98
N ALA A 99 21.46 -2.10 8.11
CA ALA A 99 20.51 -3.17 8.35
C ALA A 99 20.93 -4.06 9.55
N ARG A 100 22.21 -4.44 9.63
CA ARG A 100 22.75 -5.16 10.79
C ARG A 100 22.58 -4.36 12.08
N LEU A 101 22.89 -3.06 12.05
CA LEU A 101 22.72 -2.20 13.21
C LEU A 101 21.23 -2.12 13.62
N GLN A 102 20.31 -2.02 12.67
CA GLN A 102 18.88 -2.00 12.98
C GLN A 102 18.42 -3.28 13.68
N LEU A 103 18.91 -4.45 13.26
CA LEU A 103 18.57 -5.73 13.86
C LEU A 103 19.03 -5.88 15.32
N THR A 104 20.00 -5.08 15.78
CA THR A 104 20.44 -5.05 17.19
C THR A 104 19.54 -4.23 18.10
N ARG A 105 18.64 -3.42 17.52
CA ARG A 105 17.78 -2.52 18.29
C ARG A 105 16.52 -3.24 18.78
N PRO A 106 16.04 -2.94 19.99
CA PRO A 106 14.78 -3.46 20.46
C PRO A 106 13.63 -2.91 19.60
N THR A 107 12.60 -3.74 19.39
CA THR A 107 11.37 -3.31 18.71
C THR A 107 10.63 -2.26 19.55
N ARG A 108 10.04 -1.29 18.90
CA ARG A 108 9.19 -0.26 19.52
C ARG A 108 7.71 -0.62 19.31
N PRO A 109 6.80 -0.04 20.12
CA PRO A 109 5.37 -0.13 19.85
C PRO A 109 5.06 0.32 18.41
N LEU A 110 4.12 -0.37 17.76
CA LEU A 110 3.70 -0.01 16.41
C LEU A 110 3.04 1.38 16.41
N PRO A 111 3.29 2.20 15.39
CA PRO A 111 2.64 3.49 15.25
C PRO A 111 1.14 3.30 15.03
N THR A 112 0.35 4.26 15.49
CA THR A 112 -1.10 4.33 15.24
C THR A 112 -1.41 5.53 14.36
N MET A 113 -2.34 5.35 13.40
CA MET A 113 -2.82 6.42 12.54
C MET A 113 -4.25 6.79 12.93
N LYS A 114 -4.49 8.10 13.06
CA LYS A 114 -5.84 8.65 13.23
C LYS A 114 -6.17 9.49 12.01
N ILE A 115 -7.26 9.15 11.34
CA ILE A 115 -7.79 9.92 10.21
C ILE A 115 -8.92 10.80 10.74
N ASN A 116 -9.03 12.04 10.24
CA ASN A 116 -10.12 12.92 10.62
C ASN A 116 -11.46 12.26 10.24
N PRO A 117 -12.35 11.95 11.22
CA PRO A 117 -13.60 11.23 10.96
C PRO A 117 -14.62 12.05 10.15
N GLU A 118 -14.45 13.38 10.06
CA GLU A 118 -15.33 14.26 9.29
C GLU A 118 -15.08 14.16 7.77
N VAL A 119 -13.94 13.61 7.34
CA VAL A 119 -13.65 13.41 5.91
C VAL A 119 -14.46 12.22 5.38
N LYS A 120 -15.47 12.50 4.56
CA LYS A 120 -16.38 11.50 3.97
C LYS A 120 -16.15 11.28 2.47
N ASP A 121 -15.30 12.07 1.84
CA ASP A 121 -14.98 12.00 0.43
C ASP A 121 -13.50 12.29 0.19
N LEU A 122 -12.85 11.47 -0.64
CA LEU A 122 -11.45 11.65 -1.03
C LEU A 122 -11.27 12.75 -2.09
N SER A 123 -12.33 13.17 -2.77
CA SER A 123 -12.28 14.30 -3.72
C SER A 123 -12.04 15.65 -3.03
N LEU A 124 -12.25 15.71 -1.71
CA LEU A 124 -12.03 16.90 -0.89
C LEU A 124 -10.60 17.00 -0.32
N ILE A 125 -9.66 16.23 -0.84
CA ILE A 125 -8.24 16.37 -0.47
C ILE A 125 -7.74 17.67 -1.10
N HIS A 126 -7.99 18.76 -0.39
CA HIS A 126 -7.26 20.00 -0.62
C HIS A 126 -5.95 19.89 0.15
N ILE A 127 -4.90 19.74 -0.59
CA ILE A 127 -3.54 19.88 -0.08
C ILE A 127 -3.26 21.36 0.10
#